data_33d26a70cdb6edd4552c0028d1ea331a
#
_entry.id   33d26a70cdb6edd4552c0028d1ea331a
#
_cell.length_a   1.000
_cell.length_b   1.000
_cell.length_c   1.000
_cell.angle_alpha   90.00
_cell.angle_beta   90.00
_cell.angle_gamma   90.00
#
_symmetry.space_group_name_H-M   'P 1'
#
loop_
_entity.id
_entity.type
_entity.pdbx_description
1 polymer ?
#
loop_
_entity_poly.entity_id
_entity_poly.type
_entity_poly.pdbx_seq_one_letter_code
_entity_poly.pdbx_strand_id
1 'polypeptide(L)'
;MNTDLTEAQKDYAVFLPALSGFYATFIGKQRTEDYVDPARIPYPSMESMNWLNKKEGMFNYHWTLYSAGHAELDINKDSPKEDMVRNRDRNNSWMLGDSGGFQIGKGVWEGDWKDPNCPKAQKKREQVLAWMDAYMDYGMILDIPAWVARSPAGAKATGISTYQEAVAATRINNDYWMKHRTGACKFLNVLQGENFK
;
A
#
# COMPACT_ATOMS: atom_id res chain seq x y z
N MET A 1 -8.54 -2.00 -18.25
CA MET A 1 -8.57 -0.66 -17.62
C MET A 1 -8.20 0.36 -18.68
N ASN A 2 -9.05 1.34 -18.93
CA ASN A 2 -8.68 2.44 -19.80
C ASN A 2 -7.79 3.40 -18.99
N THR A 3 -6.50 3.28 -19.18
CA THR A 3 -5.50 4.13 -18.53
C THR A 3 -5.15 5.34 -19.39
N ASP A 4 -5.90 5.55 -20.48
CA ASP A 4 -5.66 6.69 -21.34
C ASP A 4 -6.03 7.97 -20.59
N LEU A 5 -5.00 8.69 -20.22
CA LEU A 5 -5.16 10.05 -19.72
C LEU A 5 -5.75 10.91 -20.82
N THR A 6 -6.68 11.80 -20.47
CA THR A 6 -7.11 12.84 -21.41
C THR A 6 -5.90 13.68 -21.78
N GLU A 7 -5.94 14.36 -22.93
CA GLU A 7 -4.83 15.24 -23.35
C GLU A 7 -4.48 16.28 -22.26
N ALA A 8 -5.50 16.82 -21.58
CA ALA A 8 -5.28 17.75 -20.46
C ALA A 8 -4.58 17.10 -19.27
N GLN A 9 -4.81 15.81 -19.01
CA GLN A 9 -4.18 15.09 -17.89
C GLN A 9 -2.73 14.69 -18.17
N LYS A 10 -2.30 14.66 -19.42
CA LYS A 10 -0.90 14.37 -19.79
C LYS A 10 0.05 15.49 -19.34
N ASP A 11 -0.45 16.70 -19.21
CA ASP A 11 0.35 17.88 -18.85
C ASP A 11 0.39 18.13 -17.34
N TYR A 12 -0.37 17.39 -16.54
CA TYR A 12 -0.49 17.58 -15.09
C TYR A 12 -0.13 16.32 -14.30
N ALA A 13 0.48 16.54 -13.13
CA ALA A 13 0.66 15.46 -12.16
C ALA A 13 -0.69 15.01 -11.60
N VAL A 14 -0.89 13.69 -11.52
CA VAL A 14 -2.09 13.12 -10.90
C VAL A 14 -1.91 13.10 -9.39
N PHE A 15 -2.84 13.72 -8.67
CA PHE A 15 -2.89 13.64 -7.22
C PHE A 15 -3.45 12.28 -6.80
N LEU A 16 -2.74 11.59 -5.90
CA LEU A 16 -3.14 10.31 -5.34
C LEU A 16 -3.47 10.48 -3.85
N PRO A 17 -4.73 10.75 -3.50
CA PRO A 17 -5.12 10.85 -2.09
C PRO A 17 -4.87 9.50 -1.41
N ALA A 18 -4.21 9.54 -0.25
CA ALA A 18 -3.99 8.35 0.55
C ALA A 18 -5.29 7.94 1.26
N LEU A 19 -5.76 6.74 0.96
CA LEU A 19 -6.84 6.12 1.70
C LEU A 19 -6.33 5.64 3.05
N SER A 20 -6.80 6.23 4.13
CA SER A 20 -6.41 5.79 5.46
C SER A 20 -7.05 4.45 5.82
N GLY A 21 -6.33 3.63 6.61
CA GLY A 21 -6.88 2.38 7.12
C GLY A 21 -8.15 2.59 7.98
N PHE A 22 -8.22 3.71 8.69
CA PHE A 22 -9.43 4.10 9.43
C PHE A 22 -10.61 4.31 8.50
N TYR A 23 -10.43 5.07 7.42
CA TYR A 23 -11.52 5.38 6.48
C TYR A 23 -12.00 4.11 5.76
N ALA A 24 -11.10 3.27 5.27
CA ALA A 24 -11.45 2.00 4.65
C ALA A 24 -12.22 1.09 5.62
N THR A 25 -11.74 0.98 6.87
CA THR A 25 -12.40 0.20 7.93
C THR A 25 -13.79 0.75 8.25
N PHE A 26 -13.94 2.07 8.32
CA PHE A 26 -15.20 2.71 8.63
C PHE A 26 -16.27 2.39 7.58
N ILE A 27 -15.95 2.55 6.30
CA ILE A 27 -16.85 2.22 5.20
C ILE A 27 -17.19 0.71 5.17
N GLY A 28 -16.19 -0.15 5.32
CA GLY A 28 -16.38 -1.60 5.31
C GLY A 28 -17.27 -2.09 6.46
N LYS A 29 -17.05 -1.57 7.65
CA LYS A 29 -17.88 -1.92 8.83
C LYS A 29 -19.32 -1.44 8.69
N GLN A 30 -19.53 -0.27 8.11
CA GLN A 30 -20.88 0.25 7.92
C GLN A 30 -21.74 -0.63 7.01
N ARG A 31 -21.12 -1.34 6.08
CA ARG A 31 -21.81 -2.29 5.20
C ARG A 31 -22.29 -3.53 5.93
N THR A 32 -21.60 -3.93 6.99
CA THR A 32 -21.82 -5.22 7.68
C THR A 32 -22.41 -5.10 9.08
N GLU A 33 -22.19 -4.00 9.76
CA GLU A 33 -22.43 -3.90 11.21
C GLU A 33 -23.30 -2.71 11.64
N ASP A 34 -23.78 -1.87 10.71
CA ASP A 34 -24.43 -0.57 11.03
C ASP A 34 -23.62 0.23 12.06
N TYR A 35 -22.32 0.33 11.81
CA TYR A 35 -21.34 0.89 12.75
C TYR A 35 -21.65 2.32 13.21
N VAL A 36 -22.30 3.08 12.35
CA VAL A 36 -22.90 4.39 12.69
C VAL A 36 -24.39 4.31 12.41
N ASP A 37 -25.20 4.83 13.34
CA ASP A 37 -26.63 4.95 13.16
C ASP A 37 -26.94 5.63 11.80
N PRO A 38 -27.67 4.97 10.90
CA PRO A 38 -28.01 5.52 9.59
C PRO A 38 -28.64 6.91 9.63
N ALA A 39 -29.39 7.22 10.66
CA ALA A 39 -30.02 8.54 10.86
C ALA A 39 -28.99 9.67 11.09
N ARG A 40 -27.74 9.33 11.43
CA ARG A 40 -26.63 10.27 11.64
C ARG A 40 -25.77 10.44 10.40
N ILE A 41 -26.00 9.65 9.38
CA ILE A 41 -25.29 9.76 8.10
C ILE A 41 -26.04 10.75 7.22
N PRO A 42 -25.41 11.85 6.75
CA PRO A 42 -26.11 12.91 6.02
C PRO A 42 -26.59 12.51 4.61
N TYR A 43 -26.33 11.28 4.21
CA TYR A 43 -26.67 10.71 2.90
C TYR A 43 -27.30 9.34 3.05
N PRO A 44 -27.93 8.79 1.98
CA PRO A 44 -28.68 7.54 2.05
C PRO A 44 -27.89 6.33 2.57
N SER A 45 -26.57 6.33 2.37
CA SER A 45 -25.70 5.25 2.87
C SER A 45 -24.24 5.71 3.01
N MET A 46 -23.44 4.96 3.78
CA MET A 46 -21.99 5.19 3.86
C MET A 46 -21.27 4.95 2.54
N GLU A 47 -21.86 4.18 1.65
CA GLU A 47 -21.31 3.98 0.32
C GLU A 47 -21.24 5.28 -0.48
N SER A 48 -22.10 6.25 -0.17
CA SER A 48 -22.04 7.59 -0.77
C SER A 48 -20.72 8.31 -0.47
N MET A 49 -20.01 7.93 0.58
CA MET A 49 -18.69 8.46 0.92
C MET A 49 -17.54 7.70 0.21
N ASN A 50 -17.82 6.55 -0.40
CA ASN A 50 -16.83 5.79 -1.16
C ASN A 50 -16.56 6.44 -2.51
N TRP A 51 -15.55 7.30 -2.59
CA TRP A 51 -15.21 8.01 -3.84
C TRP A 51 -14.72 7.11 -4.97
N LEU A 52 -14.41 5.83 -4.69
CA LEU A 52 -14.07 4.84 -5.72
C LEU A 52 -15.31 4.21 -6.35
N ASN A 53 -16.48 4.37 -5.72
CA ASN A 53 -17.76 3.89 -6.26
C ASN A 53 -18.39 4.96 -7.15
N LYS A 54 -18.30 4.76 -8.46
CA LYS A 54 -18.84 5.69 -9.46
C LYS A 54 -20.37 5.79 -9.43
N LYS A 55 -21.06 4.74 -8.95
CA LYS A 55 -22.52 4.69 -9.01
C LYS A 55 -23.17 5.36 -7.81
N GLU A 56 -22.61 5.16 -6.61
CA GLU A 56 -23.23 5.56 -5.35
C GLU A 56 -22.46 6.66 -4.61
N GLY A 57 -21.18 6.87 -4.98
CA GLY A 57 -20.37 7.92 -4.37
C GLY A 57 -20.93 9.32 -4.65
N MET A 58 -20.93 10.20 -3.64
CA MET A 58 -21.29 11.61 -3.77
C MET A 58 -20.44 12.34 -4.79
N PHE A 59 -19.18 11.96 -4.87
CA PHE A 59 -18.23 12.36 -5.90
C PHE A 59 -17.42 11.14 -6.30
N ASN A 60 -16.90 11.15 -7.49
CA ASN A 60 -16.04 10.09 -7.96
C ASN A 60 -14.65 10.66 -8.25
N TYR A 61 -13.67 10.11 -7.55
CA TYR A 61 -12.27 10.34 -7.83
C TYR A 61 -11.57 8.99 -7.94
N HIS A 62 -11.18 8.62 -9.13
CA HIS A 62 -10.77 7.26 -9.45
C HIS A 62 -9.29 6.95 -9.17
N TRP A 63 -8.54 7.91 -8.64
CA TRP A 63 -7.14 7.74 -8.30
C TRP A 63 -6.96 7.69 -6.79
N THR A 64 -6.20 6.73 -6.28
CA THR A 64 -5.91 6.66 -4.85
C THR A 64 -4.65 5.88 -4.55
N LEU A 65 -4.16 6.03 -3.34
CA LEU A 65 -3.05 5.28 -2.76
C LEU A 65 -3.53 4.54 -1.52
N TYR A 66 -3.13 3.28 -1.36
CA TYR A 66 -3.37 2.52 -0.13
C TYR A 66 -2.11 1.79 0.31
N SER A 67 -1.80 1.84 1.62
CA SER A 67 -0.56 1.28 2.15
C SER A 67 -0.71 -0.15 2.65
N ALA A 68 0.22 -1.02 2.27
CA ALA A 68 0.39 -2.35 2.83
C ALA A 68 0.56 -2.33 4.37
N GLY A 69 1.02 -1.22 4.90
CA GLY A 69 1.15 -1.01 6.34
C GLY A 69 -0.18 -0.98 7.10
N HIS A 70 -1.29 -0.77 6.44
CA HIS A 70 -2.64 -0.77 7.00
C HIS A 70 -3.47 -1.98 6.56
N ALA A 71 -2.97 -2.72 5.57
CA ALA A 71 -3.69 -3.80 4.92
C ALA A 71 -3.67 -5.12 5.70
N GLU A 72 -4.71 -5.93 5.50
CA GLU A 72 -4.63 -7.35 5.76
C GLU A 72 -3.85 -8.00 4.61
N LEU A 73 -2.63 -8.42 4.89
CA LEU A 73 -1.72 -8.94 3.88
C LEU A 73 -1.95 -10.41 3.52
N ASP A 74 -2.74 -11.12 4.31
CA ASP A 74 -3.16 -12.47 3.95
C ASP A 74 -4.31 -12.37 2.92
N ILE A 75 -3.99 -12.64 1.67
CA ILE A 75 -4.94 -12.56 0.56
C ILE A 75 -6.04 -13.62 0.62
N ASN A 76 -5.85 -14.69 1.38
CA ASN A 76 -6.83 -15.75 1.56
C ASN A 76 -7.81 -15.45 2.70
N LYS A 77 -7.49 -14.46 3.52
CA LYS A 77 -8.33 -14.04 4.62
C LYS A 77 -9.35 -13.02 4.14
N ASP A 78 -10.62 -13.29 4.48
CA ASP A 78 -11.65 -12.30 4.27
C ASP A 78 -11.39 -11.03 5.10
N SER A 79 -11.60 -9.87 4.50
CA SER A 79 -11.34 -8.58 5.13
C SER A 79 -12.41 -7.55 4.74
N PRO A 80 -13.64 -7.66 5.31
CA PRO A 80 -14.73 -6.72 5.01
C PRO A 80 -14.34 -5.25 5.23
N LYS A 81 -13.45 -4.99 6.20
CA LYS A 81 -12.92 -3.65 6.47
C LYS A 81 -12.13 -3.03 5.30
N GLU A 82 -11.73 -3.84 4.32
CA GLU A 82 -10.98 -3.40 3.14
C GLU A 82 -11.78 -3.54 1.85
N ASP A 83 -13.07 -3.74 1.96
CA ASP A 83 -13.92 -4.02 0.81
C ASP A 83 -13.83 -2.94 -0.27
N MET A 84 -13.78 -1.67 0.10
CA MET A 84 -13.60 -0.58 -0.88
C MET A 84 -12.25 -0.62 -1.62
N VAL A 85 -11.25 -1.35 -1.11
CA VAL A 85 -9.96 -1.58 -1.76
C VAL A 85 -10.00 -2.85 -2.60
N ARG A 86 -10.38 -3.98 -1.97
CA ARG A 86 -10.32 -5.31 -2.56
C ARG A 86 -11.37 -5.54 -3.65
N ASN A 87 -12.59 -5.04 -3.42
CA ASN A 87 -13.73 -5.22 -4.32
C ASN A 87 -14.11 -3.95 -5.09
N ARG A 88 -13.17 -3.00 -5.21
CA ARG A 88 -13.41 -1.80 -6.02
C ARG A 88 -13.68 -2.15 -7.48
N ASP A 89 -14.42 -1.33 -8.16
CA ASP A 89 -14.56 -1.43 -9.62
C ASP A 89 -13.26 -0.99 -10.31
N ARG A 90 -12.43 -1.96 -10.67
CA ARG A 90 -11.13 -1.74 -11.32
C ARG A 90 -11.24 -1.15 -12.73
N ASN A 91 -12.42 -1.11 -13.33
CA ASN A 91 -12.62 -0.42 -14.60
C ASN A 91 -12.77 1.10 -14.41
N ASN A 92 -13.19 1.51 -13.21
CA ASN A 92 -13.45 2.91 -12.87
C ASN A 92 -12.55 3.46 -11.76
N SER A 93 -11.60 2.69 -11.27
CA SER A 93 -10.68 3.12 -10.22
C SER A 93 -9.27 2.59 -10.46
N TRP A 94 -8.30 3.35 -9.99
CA TRP A 94 -6.89 3.04 -10.12
C TRP A 94 -6.19 3.24 -8.78
N MET A 95 -5.38 2.28 -8.36
CA MET A 95 -4.78 2.27 -7.04
C MET A 95 -3.28 2.01 -7.08
N LEU A 96 -2.54 2.88 -6.40
CA LEU A 96 -1.13 2.70 -6.10
C LEU A 96 -0.99 2.07 -4.70
N GLY A 97 -0.33 0.92 -4.63
CA GLY A 97 0.07 0.29 -3.37
C GLY A 97 1.37 0.90 -2.83
N ASP A 98 1.30 1.51 -1.65
CA ASP A 98 2.49 1.84 -0.88
C ASP A 98 3.02 0.59 -0.17
N SER A 99 4.34 0.41 -0.15
CA SER A 99 4.97 -0.84 0.31
C SER A 99 4.89 -1.08 1.82
N GLY A 100 4.68 -0.04 2.60
CA GLY A 100 4.74 -0.13 4.06
C GLY A 100 6.15 -0.13 4.63
N GLY A 101 7.15 0.36 3.91
CA GLY A 101 8.52 0.50 4.41
C GLY A 101 8.63 1.27 5.73
N PHE A 102 7.72 2.20 5.97
CA PHE A 102 7.61 2.92 7.25
C PHE A 102 7.38 1.98 8.43
N GLN A 103 6.60 0.91 8.28
CA GLN A 103 6.36 -0.09 9.33
C GLN A 103 7.63 -0.87 9.68
N ILE A 104 8.50 -1.11 8.70
CA ILE A 104 9.82 -1.68 8.95
C ILE A 104 10.64 -0.71 9.80
N GLY A 105 10.74 0.54 9.37
CA GLY A 105 11.49 1.56 10.07
C GLY A 105 11.02 1.81 11.50
N LYS A 106 9.73 1.68 11.78
CA LYS A 106 9.15 1.79 13.11
C LYS A 106 9.26 0.50 13.94
N GLY A 107 9.80 -0.57 13.39
CA GLY A 107 9.93 -1.85 14.09
C GLY A 107 8.63 -2.63 14.23
N VAL A 108 7.56 -2.25 13.53
CA VAL A 108 6.29 -3.00 13.50
C VAL A 108 6.48 -4.30 12.73
N TRP A 109 7.26 -4.26 11.67
CA TRP A 109 7.66 -5.44 10.90
C TRP A 109 9.12 -5.77 11.21
N GLU A 110 9.29 -6.53 12.28
CA GLU A 110 10.61 -6.95 12.73
C GLU A 110 11.25 -8.00 11.82
N GLY A 111 12.58 -7.99 11.75
CA GLY A 111 13.38 -8.99 11.06
C GLY A 111 14.78 -8.49 10.77
N ASP A 112 15.71 -9.40 10.50
CA ASP A 112 16.99 -9.00 9.90
C ASP A 112 16.78 -8.78 8.40
N TRP A 113 16.61 -7.53 8.01
CA TRP A 113 16.33 -7.16 6.62
C TRP A 113 17.56 -7.21 5.73
N LYS A 114 18.75 -7.33 6.30
CA LYS A 114 20.01 -7.55 5.58
C LYS A 114 20.19 -9.00 5.16
N ASP A 115 19.58 -9.93 5.90
CA ASP A 115 19.62 -11.34 5.56
C ASP A 115 18.47 -11.67 4.57
N PRO A 116 18.79 -12.06 3.32
CA PRO A 116 17.78 -12.46 2.36
C PRO A 116 16.99 -13.70 2.81
N ASN A 117 17.56 -14.52 3.70
CA ASN A 117 16.99 -15.76 4.19
C ASN A 117 16.29 -15.61 5.56
N CYS A 118 16.28 -14.41 6.16
CA CYS A 118 15.59 -14.20 7.42
C CYS A 118 14.09 -14.54 7.28
N PRO A 119 13.55 -15.54 8.02
CA PRO A 119 12.19 -16.04 7.79
C PRO A 119 11.12 -14.96 7.98
N LYS A 120 11.30 -14.07 8.98
CA LYS A 120 10.35 -12.97 9.24
C LYS A 120 10.32 -11.96 8.08
N ALA A 121 11.49 -11.55 7.60
CA ALA A 121 11.61 -10.60 6.48
C ALA A 121 11.11 -11.23 5.18
N GLN A 122 11.47 -12.50 4.91
CA GLN A 122 11.02 -13.21 3.72
C GLN A 122 9.49 -13.36 3.70
N LYS A 123 8.89 -13.82 4.79
CA LYS A 123 7.43 -13.92 4.90
C LYS A 123 6.74 -12.59 4.60
N LYS A 124 7.33 -11.49 5.06
CA LYS A 124 6.76 -10.16 4.83
C LYS A 124 6.90 -9.73 3.36
N ARG A 125 8.05 -10.01 2.71
CA ARG A 125 8.23 -9.80 1.26
C ARG A 125 7.17 -10.55 0.46
N GLU A 126 6.96 -11.83 0.78
CA GLU A 126 5.94 -12.68 0.13
C GLU A 126 4.53 -12.10 0.28
N GLN A 127 4.15 -11.74 1.51
CA GLN A 127 2.83 -11.21 1.81
C GLN A 127 2.55 -9.88 1.10
N VAL A 128 3.51 -8.94 1.13
CA VAL A 128 3.33 -7.62 0.50
C VAL A 128 3.25 -7.77 -1.02
N LEU A 129 4.10 -8.59 -1.62
CA LEU A 129 4.08 -8.84 -3.06
C LEU A 129 2.76 -9.49 -3.50
N ALA A 130 2.33 -10.55 -2.80
CA ALA A 130 1.07 -11.23 -3.11
C ALA A 130 -0.13 -10.29 -2.99
N TRP A 131 -0.17 -9.45 -1.95
CA TRP A 131 -1.21 -8.46 -1.75
C TRP A 131 -1.24 -7.41 -2.87
N MET A 132 -0.07 -6.91 -3.30
CA MET A 132 0.02 -5.96 -4.41
C MET A 132 -0.41 -6.59 -5.72
N ASP A 133 0.07 -7.78 -6.04
CA ASP A 133 -0.33 -8.48 -7.27
C ASP A 133 -1.85 -8.78 -7.31
N ALA A 134 -2.46 -9.05 -6.14
CA ALA A 134 -3.89 -9.32 -6.06
C ALA A 134 -4.75 -8.06 -6.22
N TYR A 135 -4.35 -6.94 -5.63
CA TYR A 135 -5.27 -5.80 -5.44
C TYR A 135 -4.81 -4.47 -6.04
N MET A 136 -3.55 -4.29 -6.38
CA MET A 136 -3.03 -3.01 -6.84
C MET A 136 -2.85 -2.97 -8.36
N ASP A 137 -2.91 -1.79 -8.94
CA ASP A 137 -2.59 -1.57 -10.36
C ASP A 137 -1.11 -1.24 -10.53
N TYR A 138 -0.61 -0.41 -9.61
CA TYR A 138 0.81 -0.15 -9.43
C TYR A 138 1.20 -0.36 -7.97
N GLY A 139 2.44 -0.73 -7.70
CA GLY A 139 2.97 -0.91 -6.37
C GLY A 139 4.38 -0.36 -6.23
N MET A 140 4.67 0.24 -5.10
CA MET A 140 6.05 0.59 -4.74
C MET A 140 6.75 -0.67 -4.25
N ILE A 141 7.92 -0.98 -4.78
CA ILE A 141 8.75 -2.08 -4.27
C ILE A 141 9.13 -1.75 -2.82
N LEU A 142 9.08 -2.78 -1.97
CA LEU A 142 9.34 -2.64 -0.55
C LEU A 142 10.75 -2.10 -0.28
N ASP A 143 10.82 -0.89 0.21
CA ASP A 143 12.07 -0.21 0.53
C ASP A 143 12.35 -0.25 2.03
N ILE A 144 13.61 -0.07 2.37
CA ILE A 144 14.05 0.15 3.74
C ILE A 144 14.42 1.62 3.89
N PRO A 145 13.63 2.39 4.66
CA PRO A 145 13.88 3.82 4.79
C PRO A 145 15.26 4.12 5.36
N ALA A 146 16.02 4.97 4.71
CA ALA A 146 17.40 5.29 5.11
C ALA A 146 17.53 5.88 6.52
N TRP A 147 16.47 6.54 7.02
CA TRP A 147 16.45 7.09 8.38
C TRP A 147 16.50 6.04 9.49
N VAL A 148 16.21 4.76 9.18
CA VAL A 148 16.34 3.63 10.12
C VAL A 148 17.73 3.57 10.75
N ALA A 149 18.76 3.83 9.95
CA ALA A 149 20.15 3.84 10.42
C ALA A 149 20.46 4.92 11.48
N ARG A 150 19.61 5.94 11.57
CA ARG A 150 19.74 7.03 12.56
C ARG A 150 18.87 6.81 13.80
N SER A 151 18.07 5.75 13.81
CA SER A 151 17.16 5.41 14.92
C SER A 151 17.66 4.17 15.66
N PRO A 152 18.10 4.27 16.92
CA PRO A 152 18.54 3.09 17.69
C PRO A 152 17.47 2.00 17.78
N ALA A 153 16.19 2.39 17.92
CA ALA A 153 15.08 1.46 17.92
C ALA A 153 14.87 0.79 16.56
N GLY A 154 14.95 1.58 15.47
CA GLY A 154 14.87 1.07 14.10
C GLY A 154 16.03 0.11 13.78
N ALA A 155 17.25 0.48 14.12
CA ALA A 155 18.42 -0.38 13.93
C ALA A 155 18.30 -1.71 14.67
N LYS A 156 17.81 -1.68 15.91
CA LYS A 156 17.56 -2.91 16.71
C LYS A 156 16.50 -3.80 16.08
N ALA A 157 15.42 -3.22 15.58
CA ALA A 157 14.29 -3.97 15.01
C ALA A 157 14.59 -4.57 13.63
N THR A 158 15.49 -3.94 12.87
CA THR A 158 15.75 -4.28 11.46
C THR A 158 17.11 -4.92 11.20
N GLY A 159 18.02 -4.87 12.16
CA GLY A 159 19.43 -5.25 11.97
C GLY A 159 20.26 -4.24 11.17
N ILE A 160 19.70 -3.06 10.84
CA ILE A 160 20.32 -2.06 9.97
C ILE A 160 20.83 -0.90 10.82
N SER A 161 22.12 -0.65 10.73
CA SER A 161 22.81 0.38 11.51
C SER A 161 23.51 1.45 10.67
N THR A 162 23.62 1.22 9.37
CA THR A 162 24.21 2.16 8.43
C THR A 162 23.28 2.43 7.26
N TYR A 163 23.53 3.57 6.64
CA TYR A 163 22.83 3.97 5.43
C TYR A 163 23.05 2.97 4.27
N GLN A 164 24.29 2.53 4.09
CA GLN A 164 24.68 1.57 3.06
C GLN A 164 23.95 0.22 3.25
N GLU A 165 23.76 -0.19 4.51
CA GLU A 165 22.97 -1.39 4.83
C GLU A 165 21.49 -1.21 4.45
N ALA A 166 20.90 -0.03 4.64
CA ALA A 166 19.52 0.24 4.23
C ALA A 166 19.36 0.15 2.70
N VAL A 167 20.31 0.71 1.96
CA VAL A 167 20.34 0.62 0.50
C VAL A 167 20.51 -0.83 0.05
N ALA A 168 21.44 -1.57 0.65
CA ALA A 168 21.66 -2.98 0.33
C ALA A 168 20.42 -3.84 0.62
N ALA A 169 19.75 -3.61 1.74
CA ALA A 169 18.51 -4.30 2.10
C ALA A 169 17.36 -3.97 1.14
N THR A 170 17.26 -2.71 0.69
CA THR A 170 16.29 -2.32 -0.36
C THR A 170 16.60 -3.07 -1.66
N ARG A 171 17.87 -3.23 -2.03
CA ARG A 171 18.26 -4.00 -3.20
C ARG A 171 17.85 -5.48 -3.07
N ILE A 172 18.01 -6.10 -1.91
CA ILE A 172 17.53 -7.48 -1.66
C ILE A 172 16.04 -7.59 -1.93
N ASN A 173 15.25 -6.60 -1.48
CA ASN A 173 13.82 -6.56 -1.76
C ASN A 173 13.54 -6.40 -3.25
N ASN A 174 14.25 -5.51 -3.96
CA ASN A 174 14.12 -5.36 -5.40
C ASN A 174 14.39 -6.66 -6.15
N ASP A 175 15.47 -7.35 -5.81
CA ASP A 175 15.85 -8.62 -6.44
C ASP A 175 14.75 -9.69 -6.20
N TYR A 176 14.18 -9.71 -4.99
CA TYR A 176 13.05 -10.57 -4.68
C TYR A 176 11.83 -10.26 -5.56
N TRP A 177 11.43 -8.99 -5.70
CA TRP A 177 10.31 -8.57 -6.57
C TRP A 177 10.54 -8.94 -8.02
N MET A 178 11.74 -8.66 -8.54
CA MET A 178 12.08 -8.97 -9.94
C MET A 178 11.99 -10.46 -10.24
N LYS A 179 12.28 -11.30 -9.25
CA LYS A 179 12.24 -12.76 -9.39
C LYS A 179 10.84 -13.34 -9.25
N HIS A 180 9.99 -12.75 -8.40
CA HIS A 180 8.75 -13.40 -7.96
C HIS A 180 7.45 -12.69 -8.39
N ARG A 181 7.53 -11.46 -8.94
CA ARG A 181 6.35 -10.75 -9.44
C ARG A 181 5.64 -11.53 -10.55
N THR A 182 4.31 -11.50 -10.55
CA THR A 182 3.51 -12.17 -11.57
C THR A 182 3.28 -11.32 -12.81
N GLY A 183 3.41 -9.99 -12.70
CA GLY A 183 3.08 -9.02 -13.74
C GLY A 183 1.65 -8.49 -13.67
N ALA A 184 0.85 -8.96 -12.71
CA ALA A 184 -0.50 -8.42 -12.49
C ALA A 184 -0.47 -6.98 -11.98
N CYS A 185 0.46 -6.67 -11.07
CA CYS A 185 0.79 -5.33 -10.61
C CYS A 185 2.04 -4.80 -11.34
N LYS A 186 2.05 -3.53 -11.71
CA LYS A 186 3.24 -2.86 -12.25
C LYS A 186 4.00 -2.20 -11.11
N PHE A 187 5.31 -2.43 -11.03
CA PHE A 187 6.09 -1.97 -9.89
C PHE A 187 6.94 -0.74 -10.21
N LEU A 188 6.92 0.20 -9.26
CA LEU A 188 7.76 1.38 -9.21
C LEU A 188 8.93 1.12 -8.27
N ASN A 189 10.13 1.42 -8.72
CA ASN A 189 11.30 1.31 -7.87
C ASN A 189 11.39 2.51 -6.92
N VAL A 190 11.73 2.24 -5.66
CA VAL A 190 11.97 3.28 -4.66
C VAL A 190 13.46 3.51 -4.54
N LEU A 191 13.90 4.71 -4.89
CA LEU A 191 15.29 5.11 -4.78
C LEU A 191 15.57 5.59 -3.37
N GLN A 192 16.54 4.97 -2.72
CA GLN A 192 17.07 5.39 -1.43
C GLN A 192 18.45 6.01 -1.64
N GLY A 193 18.63 7.21 -1.12
CA GLY A 193 19.88 7.98 -1.30
C GLY A 193 20.15 8.92 -0.14
N GLU A 194 21.45 9.11 0.21
CA GLU A 194 21.86 10.13 1.21
C GLU A 194 21.84 11.53 0.58
N ASN A 195 22.12 11.60 -0.70
CA ASN A 195 22.08 12.79 -1.54
C ASN A 195 21.99 12.41 -3.02
N PHE A 196 21.73 13.36 -3.89
CA PHE A 196 21.59 13.17 -5.34
C PHE A 196 22.93 13.14 -6.12
N LYS A 197 24.01 12.76 -5.49
CA LYS A 197 25.31 12.61 -6.17
C LYS A 197 25.56 11.17 -6.56
#